data_f35a34fc16776d2082548637903ef328
#
_entry.id   f35a34fc16776d2082548637903ef328
#
_cell.length_a   1.000
_cell.length_b   1.000
_cell.length_c   1.000
_cell.angle_alpha   90.00
_cell.angle_beta   90.00
_cell.angle_gamma   90.00
#
_symmetry.space_group_name_H-M   'P 1'
#
loop_
_entity.id
_entity.type
_entity.pdbx_description
1 polymer ?
#
loop_
_entity_poly.entity_id
_entity_poly.type
_entity_poly.pdbx_seq_one_letter_code
_entity_poly.pdbx_strand_id
1 'polypeptide(L)'
;TPQACVSIKPSWGNKQVVKADKNGRWNLRVRTPKGGYTPLSITFSDGNSITLHNILSGEVWVCGGQSNMEMPLKGFNDCPVEGYQEAIAESGDIQGIRYAKIPATMRTMPQDDAECHWEIVNPNTANECSAIGYFFACRLHKMIDMPIGLILANKGGTRVESWLEKDYLKQHTNEPTDSANIVRQYPTEWQRPLLWGNGTFHPILNYTVRGILFYQGCSNVGQVPTIYGEKLTQLIGQWRKEFQSPNLP
;
A
#
# COMPACT_ATOMS: atom_id res chain seq x y z
N THR A 1 7.97 25.03 -0.43
CA THR A 1 8.92 26.05 -0.96
C THR A 1 10.35 25.56 -0.72
N PRO A 2 11.28 25.66 -1.73
CA PRO A 2 12.70 25.37 -1.53
C PRO A 2 13.30 26.13 -0.36
N GLN A 3 14.13 25.46 0.44
CA GLN A 3 14.81 26.01 1.62
C GLN A 3 13.89 26.54 2.75
N ALA A 4 12.58 26.40 2.64
CA ALA A 4 11.64 26.82 3.67
C ALA A 4 11.79 26.00 4.96
N CYS A 5 11.52 26.64 6.09
CA CYS A 5 11.33 25.95 7.37
C CYS A 5 9.90 25.43 7.45
N VAL A 6 9.75 24.12 7.43
CA VAL A 6 8.44 23.47 7.59
C VAL A 6 8.24 23.09 9.06
N SER A 7 7.20 23.59 9.65
CA SER A 7 6.80 23.23 11.02
C SER A 7 5.71 22.18 10.98
N ILE A 8 5.83 21.19 11.86
CA ILE A 8 4.89 20.08 12.03
C ILE A 8 4.42 20.07 13.49
N LYS A 9 3.11 20.21 13.70
CA LYS A 9 2.49 20.23 15.03
C LYS A 9 1.41 19.15 15.14
N PRO A 10 1.75 17.96 15.66
CA PRO A 10 0.74 16.95 15.99
C PRO A 10 -0.06 17.35 17.22
N SER A 11 -1.34 16.97 17.31
CA SER A 11 -2.18 17.19 18.48
C SER A 11 -1.74 16.39 19.72
N TRP A 12 -0.91 15.38 19.52
CA TRP A 12 -0.41 14.46 20.56
C TRP A 12 1.04 14.69 20.97
N GLY A 13 1.67 15.77 20.53
CA GLY A 13 3.08 16.00 20.82
C GLY A 13 3.56 17.41 20.52
N ASN A 14 4.85 17.59 20.69
CA ASN A 14 5.47 18.90 20.52
C ASN A 14 5.63 19.27 19.04
N LYS A 15 5.62 20.58 18.78
CA LYS A 15 5.97 21.13 17.47
C LYS A 15 7.41 20.77 17.12
N GLN A 16 7.63 20.32 15.90
CA GLN A 16 8.93 20.04 15.31
C GLN A 16 9.12 20.94 14.09
N VAL A 17 10.37 21.13 13.67
CA VAL A 17 10.72 21.95 12.51
C VAL A 17 11.79 21.23 11.71
N VAL A 18 11.63 21.21 10.38
CA VAL A 18 12.60 20.69 9.43
C VAL A 18 12.80 21.69 8.31
N LYS A 19 14.01 21.77 7.77
CA LYS A 19 14.32 22.62 6.61
C LYS A 19 14.18 21.80 5.33
N ALA A 20 13.41 22.32 4.37
CA ALA A 20 13.33 21.73 3.04
C ALA A 20 14.67 21.90 2.29
N ASP A 21 14.99 20.95 1.42
CA ASP A 21 16.17 21.01 0.55
C ASP A 21 16.01 22.05 -0.60
N LYS A 22 16.99 22.11 -1.48
CA LYS A 22 16.97 23.00 -2.66
C LYS A 22 15.84 22.71 -3.66
N ASN A 23 15.24 21.52 -3.59
CA ASN A 23 14.11 21.09 -4.43
C ASN A 23 12.77 21.25 -3.72
N GLY A 24 12.74 21.75 -2.48
CA GLY A 24 11.53 21.86 -1.65
C GLY A 24 11.14 20.56 -0.97
N ARG A 25 11.96 19.51 -1.02
CA ARG A 25 11.68 18.23 -0.38
C ARG A 25 12.10 18.27 1.09
N TRP A 26 11.31 17.64 1.94
CA TRP A 26 11.61 17.49 3.36
C TRP A 26 11.11 16.13 3.86
N ASN A 27 11.72 15.62 4.90
CA ASN A 27 11.30 14.39 5.57
C ASN A 27 11.46 14.59 7.09
N LEU A 28 10.47 14.14 7.84
CA LEU A 28 10.51 14.18 9.29
C LEU A 28 9.73 12.97 9.85
N ARG A 29 10.31 12.31 10.83
CA ARG A 29 9.63 11.23 11.57
C ARG A 29 8.96 11.79 12.81
N VAL A 30 7.65 11.59 12.90
CA VAL A 30 6.84 11.95 14.07
C VAL A 30 6.53 10.69 14.87
N ARG A 31 6.86 10.69 16.16
CA ARG A 31 6.49 9.57 17.02
C ARG A 31 4.98 9.52 17.17
N THR A 32 4.36 8.41 16.83
CA THR A 32 2.93 8.19 16.98
C THR A 32 2.58 7.87 18.45
N PRO A 33 1.37 8.25 18.92
CA PRO A 33 0.89 7.85 20.25
C PRO A 33 0.53 6.35 20.25
N LYS A 34 0.17 5.84 21.42
CA LYS A 34 -0.44 4.50 21.54
C LYS A 34 -1.69 4.42 20.66
N GLY A 35 -1.94 3.26 20.05
CA GLY A 35 -3.15 3.00 19.26
C GLY A 35 -4.43 3.28 20.03
N GLY A 36 -5.43 3.83 19.35
CA GLY A 36 -6.71 4.17 19.96
C GLY A 36 -7.66 4.89 18.99
N TYR A 37 -8.91 5.03 19.42
CA TYR A 37 -10.04 5.55 18.62
C TYR A 37 -10.26 7.05 18.74
N THR A 38 -9.51 7.74 19.61
CA THR A 38 -9.60 9.21 19.75
C THR A 38 -9.05 9.86 18.48
N PRO A 39 -9.86 10.67 17.76
CA PRO A 39 -9.40 11.37 16.58
C PRO A 39 -8.28 12.36 16.88
N LEU A 40 -7.23 12.29 16.10
CA LEU A 40 -6.05 13.14 16.19
C LEU A 40 -6.00 14.12 15.01
N SER A 41 -5.14 15.13 15.11
CA SER A 41 -4.86 16.05 14.01
C SER A 41 -3.37 16.36 13.92
N ILE A 42 -2.92 16.78 12.75
CA ILE A 42 -1.55 17.25 12.53
C ILE A 42 -1.57 18.47 11.60
N THR A 43 -0.90 19.52 12.00
CA THR A 43 -0.78 20.77 11.24
C THR A 43 0.62 20.90 10.67
N PHE A 44 0.71 21.17 9.38
CA PHE A 44 1.93 21.49 8.65
C PHE A 44 1.91 22.98 8.28
N SER A 45 3.04 23.66 8.33
CA SER A 45 3.13 25.05 7.88
C SER A 45 4.56 25.40 7.41
N ASP A 46 4.64 26.03 6.26
CA ASP A 46 5.85 26.68 5.70
C ASP A 46 5.62 28.20 5.50
N GLY A 47 4.62 28.74 6.23
CA GLY A 47 4.06 30.07 6.07
C GLY A 47 2.56 29.97 5.87
N ASN A 48 2.09 29.04 5.03
CA ASN A 48 0.69 28.64 4.94
C ASN A 48 0.46 27.36 5.75
N SER A 49 -0.71 27.24 6.36
CA SER A 49 -1.01 26.08 7.22
C SER A 49 -2.02 25.14 6.58
N ILE A 50 -1.73 23.83 6.64
CA ILE A 50 -2.65 22.76 6.27
C ILE A 50 -2.79 21.86 7.51
N THR A 51 -4.03 21.52 7.88
CA THR A 51 -4.29 20.59 8.98
C THR A 51 -5.02 19.35 8.46
N LEU A 52 -4.43 18.20 8.75
CA LEU A 52 -5.10 16.91 8.57
C LEU A 52 -5.85 16.58 9.85
N HIS A 53 -7.11 16.21 9.71
CA HIS A 53 -8.01 15.86 10.81
C HIS A 53 -8.39 14.39 10.77
N ASN A 54 -9.04 13.93 11.83
CA ASN A 54 -9.59 12.57 11.92
C ASN A 54 -8.53 11.48 11.69
N ILE A 55 -7.32 11.67 12.21
CA ILE A 55 -6.25 10.68 12.19
C ILE A 55 -6.48 9.69 13.33
N LEU A 56 -6.39 8.39 13.05
CA LEU A 56 -6.37 7.36 14.08
C LEU A 56 -4.97 6.76 14.18
N SER A 57 -4.54 6.46 15.39
CA SER A 57 -3.32 5.68 15.64
C SER A 57 -3.68 4.20 15.79
N GLY A 58 -3.06 3.33 14.99
CA GLY A 58 -3.35 1.91 14.95
C GLY A 58 -2.33 1.15 14.11
N GLU A 59 -2.66 -0.07 13.70
CA GLU A 59 -1.81 -0.83 12.80
C GLU A 59 -2.21 -0.60 11.33
N VAL A 60 -1.22 -0.39 10.47
CA VAL A 60 -1.42 -0.24 9.03
C VAL A 60 -0.77 -1.41 8.30
N TRP A 61 -1.52 -2.05 7.41
CA TRP A 61 -1.10 -3.19 6.63
C TRP A 61 -1.25 -2.93 5.14
N VAL A 62 -0.26 -3.33 4.35
CA VAL A 62 -0.35 -3.28 2.88
C VAL A 62 -0.97 -4.56 2.37
N CYS A 63 -1.94 -4.44 1.47
CA CYS A 63 -2.54 -5.55 0.74
C CYS A 63 -2.03 -5.51 -0.71
N GLY A 64 -0.96 -6.25 -0.98
CA GLY A 64 -0.30 -6.31 -2.29
C GLY A 64 -0.57 -7.64 -3.01
N GLY A 65 -0.41 -7.66 -4.32
CA GLY A 65 -0.54 -8.88 -5.11
C GLY A 65 -1.42 -8.76 -6.34
N GLN A 66 -2.06 -9.88 -6.73
CA GLN A 66 -2.87 -9.95 -7.95
C GLN A 66 -4.39 -10.07 -7.64
N SER A 67 -5.15 -10.62 -8.58
CA SER A 67 -6.63 -10.67 -8.53
C SER A 67 -7.21 -11.21 -7.21
N ASN A 68 -6.60 -12.20 -6.58
CA ASN A 68 -7.08 -12.73 -5.31
C ASN A 68 -6.97 -11.70 -4.16
N MET A 69 -5.99 -10.81 -4.21
CA MET A 69 -5.90 -9.69 -3.27
C MET A 69 -6.76 -8.49 -3.71
N GLU A 70 -6.90 -8.29 -5.03
CA GLU A 70 -7.71 -7.21 -5.60
C GLU A 70 -9.21 -7.44 -5.42
N MET A 71 -9.65 -8.72 -5.33
CA MET A 71 -11.06 -9.10 -5.22
C MET A 71 -11.76 -8.27 -4.14
N PRO A 72 -12.76 -7.45 -4.50
CA PRO A 72 -13.50 -6.65 -3.53
C PRO A 72 -14.39 -7.54 -2.68
N LEU A 73 -14.85 -7.06 -1.53
CA LEU A 73 -15.69 -7.84 -0.61
C LEU A 73 -16.97 -8.37 -1.29
N LYS A 74 -17.56 -7.58 -2.19
CA LYS A 74 -18.71 -8.04 -3.00
C LYS A 74 -18.39 -9.14 -4.03
N GLY A 75 -17.09 -9.40 -4.26
CA GLY A 75 -16.61 -10.27 -5.33
C GLY A 75 -16.53 -9.57 -6.69
N PHE A 76 -16.07 -10.30 -7.71
CA PHE A 76 -16.19 -9.90 -9.11
C PHE A 76 -17.58 -10.29 -9.67
N ASN A 77 -17.98 -9.75 -10.82
CA ASN A 77 -19.33 -9.92 -11.38
C ASN A 77 -19.82 -11.36 -11.42
N ASP A 78 -18.96 -12.31 -11.80
CA ASP A 78 -19.31 -13.73 -11.93
C ASP A 78 -18.72 -14.59 -10.81
N CYS A 79 -18.18 -13.97 -9.77
CA CYS A 79 -17.49 -14.65 -8.68
C CYS A 79 -17.71 -13.88 -7.35
N PRO A 80 -18.91 -13.95 -6.77
CA PRO A 80 -19.19 -13.30 -5.48
C PRO A 80 -18.41 -14.00 -4.35
N VAL A 81 -18.05 -13.24 -3.33
CA VAL A 81 -17.47 -13.78 -2.09
C VAL A 81 -18.60 -14.37 -1.25
N GLU A 82 -18.44 -15.60 -0.78
CA GLU A 82 -19.42 -16.22 0.11
C GLU A 82 -19.60 -15.39 1.41
N GLY A 83 -20.84 -15.14 1.81
CA GLY A 83 -21.16 -14.35 3.01
C GLY A 83 -20.88 -12.84 2.89
N TYR A 84 -20.67 -12.32 1.69
CA TYR A 84 -20.32 -10.90 1.53
C TYR A 84 -21.44 -9.95 1.97
N GLN A 85 -22.71 -10.35 1.82
CA GLN A 85 -23.84 -9.49 2.18
C GLN A 85 -23.92 -9.29 3.69
N GLU A 86 -23.77 -10.37 4.46
CA GLU A 86 -23.69 -10.34 5.92
C GLU A 86 -22.47 -9.52 6.37
N ALA A 87 -21.30 -9.75 5.77
CA ALA A 87 -20.08 -9.02 6.09
C ALA A 87 -20.22 -7.52 5.83
N ILE A 88 -20.89 -7.11 4.74
CA ILE A 88 -21.20 -5.71 4.47
C ILE A 88 -22.16 -5.14 5.52
N ALA A 89 -23.23 -5.85 5.86
CA ALA A 89 -24.20 -5.41 6.86
C ALA A 89 -23.53 -5.24 8.23
N GLU A 90 -22.74 -6.22 8.68
CA GLU A 90 -22.01 -6.20 9.95
C GLU A 90 -20.90 -5.13 9.99
N SER A 91 -20.43 -4.63 8.84
CA SER A 91 -19.38 -3.61 8.79
C SER A 91 -19.78 -2.29 9.47
N GLY A 92 -21.10 -2.04 9.66
CA GLY A 92 -21.61 -0.89 10.38
C GLY A 92 -21.32 -0.92 11.88
N ASP A 93 -21.13 -2.10 12.45
CA ASP A 93 -20.86 -2.31 13.87
C ASP A 93 -19.35 -2.26 14.20
N ILE A 94 -18.49 -2.24 13.17
CA ILE A 94 -17.04 -2.29 13.32
C ILE A 94 -16.48 -0.86 13.22
N GLN A 95 -15.97 -0.35 14.33
CA GLN A 95 -15.33 0.96 14.36
C GLN A 95 -13.81 0.84 14.12
N GLY A 96 -13.24 1.83 13.43
CA GLY A 96 -11.78 1.99 13.32
C GLY A 96 -11.10 1.20 12.21
N ILE A 97 -11.82 0.47 11.35
CA ILE A 97 -11.23 -0.08 10.13
C ILE A 97 -11.36 0.94 9.00
N ARG A 98 -10.23 1.19 8.32
CA ARG A 98 -10.15 2.08 7.15
C ARG A 98 -9.34 1.43 6.06
N TYR A 99 -9.59 1.81 4.80
CA TYR A 99 -8.71 1.43 3.70
C TYR A 99 -8.44 2.61 2.77
N ALA A 100 -7.28 2.59 2.12
CA ALA A 100 -6.93 3.47 1.03
C ALA A 100 -6.62 2.63 -0.21
N LYS A 101 -7.33 2.85 -1.31
CA LYS A 101 -7.12 2.15 -2.57
C LYS A 101 -6.16 2.96 -3.43
N ILE A 102 -4.96 2.44 -3.62
CA ILE A 102 -3.96 3.06 -4.49
C ILE A 102 -4.37 2.82 -5.95
N PRO A 103 -4.45 3.86 -6.79
CA PRO A 103 -4.73 3.68 -8.20
C PRO A 103 -3.73 2.74 -8.86
N ALA A 104 -4.23 1.67 -9.48
CA ALA A 104 -3.39 0.74 -10.21
C ALA A 104 -2.88 1.42 -11.50
N THR A 105 -1.64 1.90 -11.48
CA THR A 105 -1.02 2.63 -12.58
C THR A 105 0.32 2.03 -12.97
N MET A 106 0.59 2.00 -14.28
CA MET A 106 1.90 1.62 -14.82
C MET A 106 2.78 2.86 -14.98
N ARG A 107 4.01 2.78 -14.48
CA ARG A 107 5.02 3.84 -14.64
C ARG A 107 6.38 3.23 -14.96
N THR A 108 7.12 3.87 -15.86
CA THR A 108 8.49 3.46 -16.21
C THR A 108 9.51 3.86 -15.15
N MET A 109 9.16 4.85 -14.34
CA MET A 109 9.98 5.34 -13.21
C MET A 109 9.17 5.25 -11.92
N PRO A 110 9.83 4.98 -10.79
CA PRO A 110 9.20 5.02 -9.47
C PRO A 110 8.50 6.36 -9.23
N GLN A 111 7.29 6.31 -8.66
CA GLN A 111 6.50 7.49 -8.30
C GLN A 111 6.58 7.73 -6.80
N ASP A 112 6.69 9.00 -6.40
CA ASP A 112 6.80 9.37 -4.99
C ASP A 112 5.43 9.58 -4.32
N ASP A 113 4.34 9.65 -5.12
CA ASP A 113 2.99 9.95 -4.63
C ASP A 113 1.91 9.31 -5.51
N ALA A 114 0.72 9.13 -4.95
CA ALA A 114 -0.48 8.66 -5.63
C ALA A 114 -1.71 9.39 -5.08
N GLU A 115 -2.60 9.82 -5.97
CA GLU A 115 -3.87 10.42 -5.57
C GLU A 115 -4.80 9.35 -5.00
N CYS A 116 -4.98 9.36 -3.69
CA CYS A 116 -5.85 8.42 -2.97
C CYS A 116 -6.38 9.06 -1.68
N HIS A 117 -7.39 8.46 -1.10
CA HIS A 117 -7.96 8.90 0.18
C HIS A 117 -8.31 7.69 1.05
N TRP A 118 -8.42 7.94 2.36
CA TRP A 118 -8.83 6.93 3.32
C TRP A 118 -10.35 6.84 3.40
N GLU A 119 -10.90 5.66 3.13
CA GLU A 119 -12.30 5.33 3.33
C GLU A 119 -12.50 4.70 4.71
N ILE A 120 -13.56 5.11 5.41
CA ILE A 120 -14.03 4.44 6.62
C ILE A 120 -14.86 3.24 6.19
N VAL A 121 -14.52 2.06 6.69
CA VAL A 121 -15.31 0.84 6.43
C VAL A 121 -16.68 0.96 7.11
N ASN A 122 -17.71 0.84 6.32
CA ASN A 122 -19.13 0.85 6.70
C ASN A 122 -19.96 0.19 5.59
N PRO A 123 -21.28 -0.05 5.76
CA PRO A 123 -22.08 -0.73 4.74
C PRO A 123 -22.08 -0.12 3.34
N ASN A 124 -21.77 1.18 3.22
CA ASN A 124 -21.71 1.85 1.92
C ASN A 124 -20.36 1.71 1.22
N THR A 125 -19.28 1.49 1.98
CA THR A 125 -17.89 1.49 1.48
C THR A 125 -17.22 0.12 1.53
N ALA A 126 -17.64 -0.76 2.42
CA ALA A 126 -17.01 -2.07 2.64
C ALA A 126 -16.98 -2.95 1.38
N ASN A 127 -17.97 -2.82 0.50
CA ASN A 127 -18.10 -3.57 -0.74
C ASN A 127 -16.89 -3.46 -1.68
N GLU A 128 -16.16 -2.34 -1.63
CA GLU A 128 -14.98 -2.06 -2.49
C GLU A 128 -13.64 -2.38 -1.82
N CYS A 129 -13.64 -2.69 -0.52
CA CYS A 129 -12.45 -3.14 0.19
C CYS A 129 -12.00 -4.51 -0.32
N SER A 130 -10.70 -4.80 -0.32
CA SER A 130 -10.20 -6.16 -0.57
C SER A 130 -10.85 -7.15 0.40
N ALA A 131 -11.45 -8.23 -0.09
CA ALA A 131 -12.10 -9.24 0.75
C ALA A 131 -11.12 -9.84 1.77
N ILE A 132 -9.93 -10.25 1.30
CA ILE A 132 -8.88 -10.79 2.18
C ILE A 132 -8.43 -9.74 3.20
N GLY A 133 -8.18 -8.51 2.74
CA GLY A 133 -7.81 -7.39 3.62
C GLY A 133 -8.89 -7.13 4.68
N TYR A 134 -10.15 -7.10 4.28
CA TYR A 134 -11.29 -6.88 5.17
C TYR A 134 -11.40 -7.95 6.26
N PHE A 135 -11.43 -9.23 5.89
CA PHE A 135 -11.56 -10.31 6.88
C PHE A 135 -10.33 -10.38 7.79
N PHE A 136 -9.13 -10.14 7.26
CA PHE A 136 -7.92 -10.01 8.07
C PHE A 136 -8.07 -8.87 9.08
N ALA A 137 -8.46 -7.67 8.63
CA ALA A 137 -8.61 -6.50 9.50
C ALA A 137 -9.66 -6.73 10.58
N CYS A 138 -10.81 -7.31 10.25
CA CYS A 138 -11.85 -7.66 11.22
C CYS A 138 -11.33 -8.63 12.29
N ARG A 139 -10.57 -9.65 11.87
CA ARG A 139 -10.00 -10.62 12.81
C ARG A 139 -8.93 -10.00 13.70
N LEU A 140 -8.02 -9.23 13.11
CA LEU A 140 -6.96 -8.54 13.86
C LEU A 140 -7.54 -7.53 14.84
N HIS A 141 -8.50 -6.70 14.39
CA HIS A 141 -9.19 -5.73 15.23
C HIS A 141 -9.80 -6.36 16.50
N LYS A 142 -10.48 -7.51 16.34
CA LYS A 142 -11.04 -8.26 17.48
C LYS A 142 -9.97 -8.78 18.44
N MET A 143 -8.74 -9.03 17.96
CA MET A 143 -7.65 -9.58 18.77
C MET A 143 -6.90 -8.52 19.57
N ILE A 144 -6.71 -7.32 18.98
CA ILE A 144 -5.83 -6.30 19.57
C ILE A 144 -6.57 -5.04 20.04
N ASP A 145 -7.85 -4.91 19.72
CA ASP A 145 -8.70 -3.76 20.05
C ASP A 145 -8.03 -2.41 19.71
N MET A 146 -7.65 -2.27 18.44
CA MET A 146 -7.03 -1.05 17.91
C MET A 146 -7.53 -0.77 16.49
N PRO A 147 -7.47 0.49 16.03
CA PRO A 147 -7.76 0.83 14.64
C PRO A 147 -6.84 0.09 13.67
N ILE A 148 -7.40 -0.35 12.54
CA ILE A 148 -6.67 -1.03 11.47
C ILE A 148 -6.83 -0.25 10.17
N GLY A 149 -5.71 0.10 9.57
CA GLY A 149 -5.63 0.69 8.23
C GLY A 149 -5.16 -0.32 7.20
N LEU A 150 -5.81 -0.38 6.05
CA LEU A 150 -5.40 -1.20 4.91
C LEU A 150 -5.00 -0.31 3.74
N ILE A 151 -3.82 -0.51 3.19
CA ILE A 151 -3.37 0.13 1.95
C ILE A 151 -3.47 -0.91 0.84
N LEU A 152 -4.43 -0.73 -0.08
CA LEU A 152 -4.69 -1.67 -1.17
C LEU A 152 -3.82 -1.30 -2.38
N ALA A 153 -2.67 -1.95 -2.51
CA ALA A 153 -1.71 -1.75 -3.59
C ALA A 153 -1.56 -3.04 -4.41
N ASN A 154 -2.56 -3.34 -5.22
CA ASN A 154 -2.69 -4.60 -5.94
C ASN A 154 -3.16 -4.40 -7.39
N LYS A 155 -2.93 -5.43 -8.24
CA LYS A 155 -3.40 -5.44 -9.62
C LYS A 155 -3.57 -6.86 -10.14
N GLY A 156 -4.77 -7.20 -10.61
CA GLY A 156 -5.10 -8.50 -11.18
C GLY A 156 -4.21 -8.87 -12.38
N GLY A 157 -3.87 -10.16 -12.48
CA GLY A 157 -3.07 -10.70 -13.56
C GLY A 157 -1.57 -10.44 -13.46
N THR A 158 -1.09 -9.67 -12.47
CA THR A 158 0.34 -9.34 -12.36
C THR A 158 1.18 -10.55 -11.95
N ARG A 159 2.40 -10.59 -12.49
CA ARG A 159 3.45 -11.55 -12.11
C ARG A 159 4.31 -10.96 -10.97
N VAL A 160 5.10 -11.78 -10.30
CA VAL A 160 6.03 -11.29 -9.26
C VAL A 160 7.02 -10.27 -9.82
N GLU A 161 7.45 -10.42 -11.08
CA GLU A 161 8.33 -9.51 -11.81
C GLU A 161 7.74 -8.11 -11.98
N SER A 162 6.43 -7.97 -11.89
CA SER A 162 5.75 -6.67 -11.98
C SER A 162 6.05 -5.75 -10.78
N TRP A 163 6.50 -6.33 -9.67
CA TRP A 163 6.74 -5.66 -8.38
C TRP A 163 8.23 -5.53 -8.04
N LEU A 164 9.12 -6.21 -8.79
CA LEU A 164 10.56 -6.19 -8.57
C LEU A 164 11.20 -4.91 -9.12
N GLU A 165 12.26 -4.45 -8.45
CA GLU A 165 13.04 -3.29 -8.86
C GLU A 165 13.86 -3.53 -10.14
N LYS A 166 14.14 -2.44 -10.85
CA LYS A 166 14.81 -2.47 -12.17
C LYS A 166 16.19 -3.13 -12.14
N ASP A 167 16.97 -2.85 -11.11
CA ASP A 167 18.36 -3.32 -11.04
C ASP A 167 18.41 -4.84 -10.82
N TYR A 168 17.52 -5.39 -9.99
CA TYR A 168 17.39 -6.82 -9.83
C TYR A 168 16.97 -7.51 -11.15
N LEU A 169 15.95 -6.98 -11.82
CA LEU A 169 15.47 -7.54 -13.08
C LEU A 169 16.58 -7.58 -14.12
N LYS A 170 17.38 -6.51 -14.24
CA LYS A 170 18.52 -6.45 -15.17
C LYS A 170 19.64 -7.44 -14.87
N GLN A 171 19.93 -7.67 -13.61
CA GLN A 171 21.07 -8.46 -13.18
C GLN A 171 20.78 -9.95 -13.09
N HIS A 172 19.54 -10.33 -12.79
CA HIS A 172 19.17 -11.68 -12.41
C HIS A 172 18.07 -12.31 -13.28
N THR A 173 17.58 -11.59 -14.29
CA THR A 173 16.52 -12.10 -15.18
C THR A 173 16.75 -11.68 -16.63
N ASN A 174 16.01 -12.29 -17.57
CA ASN A 174 15.94 -11.85 -18.95
C ASN A 174 14.76 -10.90 -19.22
N GLU A 175 14.16 -10.34 -18.18
CA GLU A 175 13.04 -9.42 -18.31
C GLU A 175 13.48 -8.08 -18.91
N PRO A 176 12.74 -7.53 -19.86
CA PRO A 176 13.02 -6.19 -20.37
C PRO A 176 12.74 -5.15 -19.29
N THR A 177 13.56 -4.12 -19.25
CA THR A 177 13.42 -3.03 -18.25
C THR A 177 13.29 -1.65 -18.89
N ASP A 178 13.25 -1.58 -20.20
CA ASP A 178 12.92 -0.37 -20.95
C ASP A 178 11.51 -0.47 -21.56
N SER A 179 10.83 0.66 -21.67
CA SER A 179 9.43 0.73 -22.05
C SER A 179 9.12 0.06 -23.38
N ALA A 180 9.96 0.27 -24.40
CA ALA A 180 9.71 -0.24 -25.76
C ALA A 180 9.76 -1.77 -25.80
N ASN A 181 10.78 -2.35 -25.19
CA ASN A 181 10.95 -3.81 -25.12
C ASN A 181 9.90 -4.46 -24.20
N ILE A 182 9.52 -3.80 -23.08
CA ILE A 182 8.44 -4.29 -22.21
C ILE A 182 7.13 -4.41 -23.01
N VAL A 183 6.71 -3.36 -23.72
CA VAL A 183 5.46 -3.36 -24.49
C VAL A 183 5.52 -4.41 -25.62
N ARG A 184 6.66 -4.52 -26.30
CA ARG A 184 6.84 -5.49 -27.40
C ARG A 184 6.75 -6.93 -26.91
N GLN A 185 7.39 -7.25 -25.79
CA GLN A 185 7.46 -8.62 -25.26
C GLN A 185 6.18 -8.99 -24.47
N TYR A 186 5.55 -8.00 -23.82
CA TYR A 186 4.34 -8.17 -23.04
C TYR A 186 3.21 -7.27 -23.56
N PRO A 187 2.52 -7.66 -24.64
CA PRO A 187 1.36 -6.93 -25.14
C PRO A 187 0.24 -6.85 -24.10
N THR A 188 0.10 -7.89 -23.29
CA THR A 188 -0.85 -7.93 -22.18
C THR A 188 -0.33 -7.08 -20.99
N GLU A 189 -1.01 -5.98 -20.71
CA GLU A 189 -0.54 -4.94 -19.79
C GLU A 189 -0.24 -5.43 -18.39
N TRP A 190 -1.14 -6.24 -17.82
CA TRP A 190 -0.97 -6.72 -16.43
C TRP A 190 0.21 -7.68 -16.24
N GLN A 191 0.76 -8.26 -17.32
CA GLN A 191 1.94 -9.13 -17.26
C GLN A 191 3.28 -8.37 -17.33
N ARG A 192 3.24 -7.06 -17.58
CA ARG A 192 4.43 -6.24 -17.75
C ARG A 192 5.27 -6.18 -16.48
N PRO A 193 6.58 -6.50 -16.55
CA PRO A 193 7.48 -6.40 -15.40
C PRO A 193 7.68 -4.94 -14.97
N LEU A 194 8.10 -4.71 -13.71
CA LEU A 194 8.52 -3.41 -13.17
C LEU A 194 7.41 -2.36 -13.01
N LEU A 195 6.53 -2.20 -14.02
CA LEU A 195 5.73 -1.00 -14.18
C LEU A 195 4.66 -0.80 -13.08
N TRP A 196 4.10 -1.89 -12.58
CA TRP A 196 3.09 -1.84 -11.52
C TRP A 196 3.72 -1.53 -10.16
N GLY A 197 4.90 -2.08 -9.88
CA GLY A 197 5.68 -1.74 -8.70
C GLY A 197 6.00 -0.25 -8.64
N ASN A 198 6.49 0.31 -9.74
CA ASN A 198 6.83 1.73 -9.85
C ASN A 198 5.63 2.67 -9.66
N GLY A 199 4.48 2.32 -10.23
CA GLY A 199 3.31 3.22 -10.26
C GLY A 199 2.32 3.01 -9.12
N THR A 200 2.24 1.79 -8.57
CA THR A 200 1.22 1.42 -7.58
C THR A 200 1.80 1.19 -6.18
N PHE A 201 2.98 0.57 -6.09
CA PHE A 201 3.57 0.21 -4.80
C PHE A 201 4.59 1.25 -4.30
N HIS A 202 5.42 1.78 -5.18
CA HIS A 202 6.44 2.76 -4.78
C HIS A 202 5.88 4.01 -4.09
N PRO A 203 4.71 4.56 -4.48
CA PRO A 203 4.15 5.73 -3.79
C PRO A 203 3.90 5.57 -2.30
N ILE A 204 3.76 4.35 -1.80
CA ILE A 204 3.45 4.08 -0.38
C ILE A 204 4.67 3.81 0.50
N LEU A 205 5.87 3.76 -0.07
CA LEU A 205 7.11 3.42 0.66
C LEU A 205 7.48 4.40 1.78
N ASN A 206 6.98 5.64 1.71
CA ASN A 206 7.17 6.62 2.78
C ASN A 206 6.18 6.47 3.96
N TYR A 207 5.20 5.56 3.84
CA TYR A 207 4.25 5.30 4.91
C TYR A 207 4.80 4.27 5.91
N THR A 208 4.53 4.45 7.21
CA THR A 208 4.93 3.46 8.22
C THR A 208 3.87 2.37 8.27
N VAL A 209 4.27 1.13 7.99
CA VAL A 209 3.38 -0.03 7.98
C VAL A 209 3.83 -1.09 8.98
N ARG A 210 2.88 -1.90 9.46
CA ARG A 210 3.12 -3.02 10.37
C ARG A 210 3.57 -4.27 9.62
N GLY A 211 3.03 -4.49 8.43
CA GLY A 211 3.34 -5.64 7.60
C GLY A 211 2.68 -5.58 6.23
N ILE A 212 2.95 -6.60 5.43
CA ILE A 212 2.44 -6.76 4.06
C ILE A 212 1.73 -8.09 3.94
N LEU A 213 0.49 -8.06 3.52
CA LEU A 213 -0.26 -9.22 3.06
C LEU A 213 -0.05 -9.32 1.55
N PHE A 214 0.63 -10.36 1.11
CA PHE A 214 0.93 -10.53 -0.31
C PHE A 214 0.30 -11.81 -0.87
N TYR A 215 -0.64 -11.66 -1.81
CA TYR A 215 -1.29 -12.78 -2.46
C TYR A 215 -1.06 -12.74 -3.97
N GLN A 216 -0.05 -13.47 -4.41
CA GLN A 216 0.39 -13.54 -5.79
C GLN A 216 0.98 -14.94 -6.07
N GLY A 217 0.99 -15.36 -7.33
CA GLY A 217 1.59 -16.63 -7.76
C GLY A 217 0.88 -17.24 -8.97
N CYS A 218 -0.44 -17.10 -9.10
CA CYS A 218 -1.21 -17.71 -10.18
C CYS A 218 -0.70 -17.28 -11.59
N SER A 219 -0.26 -16.03 -11.75
CA SER A 219 0.28 -15.52 -13.01
C SER A 219 1.72 -15.97 -13.30
N ASN A 220 2.34 -16.68 -12.36
CA ASN A 220 3.67 -17.30 -12.52
C ASN A 220 3.59 -18.85 -12.64
N VAL A 221 2.39 -19.41 -12.73
CA VAL A 221 2.20 -20.85 -12.97
C VAL A 221 2.90 -21.26 -14.27
N GLY A 222 3.65 -22.37 -14.21
CA GLY A 222 4.50 -22.85 -15.33
C GLY A 222 5.95 -22.41 -15.25
N GLN A 223 6.32 -21.47 -14.37
CA GLN A 223 7.71 -21.21 -14.03
C GLN A 223 8.27 -22.33 -13.13
N VAL A 224 9.59 -22.52 -13.20
CA VAL A 224 10.27 -23.43 -12.28
C VAL A 224 10.09 -22.93 -10.84
N PRO A 225 9.60 -23.75 -9.89
CA PRO A 225 9.25 -23.31 -8.54
C PRO A 225 10.41 -22.62 -7.79
N THR A 226 11.64 -23.09 -7.97
CA THR A 226 12.83 -22.48 -7.35
C THR A 226 13.04 -21.05 -7.83
N ILE A 227 12.85 -20.77 -9.11
CA ILE A 227 12.98 -19.43 -9.70
C ILE A 227 11.93 -18.48 -9.12
N TYR A 228 10.70 -18.94 -8.95
CA TYR A 228 9.67 -18.13 -8.30
C TYR A 228 10.01 -17.84 -6.83
N GLY A 229 10.48 -18.86 -6.10
CA GLY A 229 10.90 -18.72 -4.70
C GLY A 229 12.04 -17.71 -4.52
N GLU A 230 13.03 -17.73 -5.41
CA GLU A 230 14.12 -16.74 -5.41
C GLU A 230 13.62 -15.32 -5.64
N LYS A 231 12.75 -15.12 -6.64
CA LYS A 231 12.14 -13.80 -6.92
C LYS A 231 11.29 -13.28 -5.77
N LEU A 232 10.51 -14.15 -5.15
CA LEU A 232 9.70 -13.79 -3.98
C LEU A 232 10.57 -13.42 -2.78
N THR A 233 11.63 -14.17 -2.53
CA THR A 233 12.61 -13.87 -1.48
C THR A 233 13.27 -12.51 -1.71
N GLN A 234 13.64 -12.23 -2.96
CA GLN A 234 14.18 -10.93 -3.34
C GLN A 234 13.17 -9.80 -3.11
N LEU A 235 11.92 -9.99 -3.51
CA LEU A 235 10.87 -8.99 -3.31
C LEU A 235 10.65 -8.67 -1.83
N ILE A 236 10.65 -9.68 -0.97
CA ILE A 236 10.58 -9.51 0.49
C ILE A 236 11.78 -8.69 1.00
N GLY A 237 12.99 -9.02 0.55
CA GLY A 237 14.21 -8.29 0.89
C GLY A 237 14.17 -6.83 0.43
N GLN A 238 13.71 -6.61 -0.81
CA GLN A 238 13.51 -5.28 -1.39
C GLN A 238 12.57 -4.44 -0.51
N TRP A 239 11.38 -4.92 -0.19
CA TRP A 239 10.41 -4.19 0.62
C TRP A 239 10.89 -3.92 2.04
N ARG A 240 11.55 -4.88 2.67
CA ARG A 240 12.19 -4.67 3.99
C ARG A 240 13.20 -3.53 3.99
N LYS A 241 14.00 -3.44 2.93
CA LYS A 241 14.96 -2.35 2.72
C LYS A 241 14.26 -1.01 2.48
N GLU A 242 13.29 -0.98 1.56
CA GLU A 242 12.55 0.22 1.16
C GLU A 242 11.72 0.81 2.30
N PHE A 243 11.01 -0.02 3.06
CA PHE A 243 10.30 0.42 4.28
C PHE A 243 11.24 0.65 5.48
N GLN A 244 12.55 0.44 5.34
CA GLN A 244 13.54 0.56 6.42
C GLN A 244 13.16 -0.28 7.66
N SER A 245 12.60 -1.45 7.45
CA SER A 245 12.11 -2.37 8.48
C SER A 245 12.60 -3.80 8.18
N PRO A 246 13.78 -4.21 8.68
CA PRO A 246 14.40 -5.48 8.34
C PRO A 246 13.59 -6.72 8.77
N ASN A 247 12.71 -6.56 9.74
CA ASN A 247 11.83 -7.60 10.26
C ASN A 247 10.36 -7.42 9.83
N LEU A 248 10.09 -6.64 8.77
CA LEU A 248 8.75 -6.47 8.25
C LEU A 248 8.17 -7.84 7.85
N PRO A 249 7.06 -8.28 8.44
CA PRO A 249 6.40 -9.55 8.10
C PRO A 249 5.63 -9.42 6.79
#